data_9cb8883b4632060c3f6f98d6ac0daaba
#
_entry.id   9cb8883b4632060c3f6f98d6ac0daaba
#
_cell.length_a   1.000
_cell.length_b   1.000
_cell.length_c   1.000
_cell.angle_alpha   90.00
_cell.angle_beta   90.00
_cell.angle_gamma   90.00
#
_symmetry.space_group_name_H-M   'P 1'
#
loop_
_entity.id
_entity.type
_entity.pdbx_description
1 polymer ?
#
loop_
_entity_poly.entity_id
_entity_poly.type
_entity_poly.pdbx_seq_one_letter_code
_entity_poly.pdbx_strand_id
1 'polypeptide(L)'
;MIVGALTAKLDSNKVLLWALIALAGGCIVRSLSSESMVWLGTLVIGASIAVGNVLAPAIVKRDFIDNVSFATGAYSACVTAGSALAGLTASAAADALGGWQPALAFWAIPALLAAFLWLLRTKLARDIESNQAGEKGSAGKTHLERMPKSTKTIRPIRENAQAKSPLRALLKRPSTWLVTLFMGLQSAAFYTFCNWLPSIAGAAGFSSGEAGVHLFIFQALGIVSGLLIPRFMYLRGNQVRAGLLASAPLLVAALGCLLNPHLSLLWSIFGGIGQGASLVVALTLISLRGRTHAETVALSGFAQSLGYVLAACG
;
A
#
# COMPACT_ATOMS: atom_id res chain seq x y z
N MET A 1 8.46 8.76 9.60
CA MET A 1 9.28 9.99 9.76
C MET A 1 10.54 9.97 8.88
N ILE A 2 11.32 8.90 8.88
CA ILE A 2 12.55 8.76 8.06
C ILE A 2 12.26 8.90 6.56
N VAL A 3 11.22 8.23 6.04
CA VAL A 3 10.83 8.29 4.62
C VAL A 3 10.46 9.70 4.19
N GLY A 4 9.73 10.46 5.02
CA GLY A 4 9.37 11.85 4.73
C GLY A 4 10.60 12.77 4.67
N ALA A 5 11.61 12.55 5.52
CA ALA A 5 12.87 13.28 5.47
C ALA A 5 13.71 12.90 4.23
N LEU A 6 13.65 11.63 3.83
CA LEU A 6 14.36 11.13 2.65
C LEU A 6 13.75 11.69 1.35
N THR A 7 12.42 11.74 1.25
CA THR A 7 11.71 12.28 0.08
C THR A 7 11.70 13.80 0.00
N ALA A 8 12.00 14.49 1.08
CA ALA A 8 12.25 15.94 1.06
C ALA A 8 13.55 16.30 0.33
N LYS A 9 14.50 15.36 0.24
CA LYS A 9 15.82 15.54 -0.40
C LYS A 9 15.97 14.80 -1.72
N LEU A 10 15.25 13.69 -1.90
CA LEU A 10 15.35 12.80 -3.06
C LEU A 10 13.99 12.65 -3.74
N ASP A 11 14.01 12.47 -5.06
CA ASP A 11 12.81 12.15 -5.85
C ASP A 11 12.19 10.82 -5.35
N SER A 12 10.89 10.83 -5.10
CA SER A 12 10.11 9.67 -4.63
C SER A 12 10.29 8.44 -5.53
N ASN A 13 10.48 8.65 -6.85
CA ASN A 13 10.73 7.56 -7.79
C ASN A 13 12.08 6.88 -7.54
N LYS A 14 13.13 7.66 -7.20
CA LYS A 14 14.44 7.12 -6.86
C LYS A 14 14.42 6.39 -5.54
N VAL A 15 13.73 6.95 -4.54
CA VAL A 15 13.59 6.31 -3.21
C VAL A 15 12.88 4.96 -3.33
N LEU A 16 11.81 4.89 -4.12
CA LEU A 16 11.10 3.62 -4.36
C LEU A 16 11.98 2.60 -5.12
N LEU A 17 12.73 3.05 -6.12
CA LEU A 17 13.66 2.17 -6.85
C LEU A 17 14.70 1.56 -5.91
N TRP A 18 15.34 2.37 -5.06
CA TRP A 18 16.30 1.88 -4.08
C TRP A 18 15.67 0.93 -3.05
N ALA A 19 14.42 1.19 -2.64
CA ALA A 19 13.68 0.29 -1.77
C ALA A 19 13.41 -1.08 -2.42
N LEU A 20 13.06 -1.12 -3.72
CA LEU A 20 12.86 -2.36 -4.45
C LEU A 20 14.17 -3.17 -4.61
N ILE A 21 15.29 -2.49 -4.88
CA ILE A 21 16.62 -3.13 -4.94
C ILE A 21 17.02 -3.66 -3.55
N ALA A 22 16.80 -2.88 -2.49
CA ALA A 22 17.08 -3.29 -1.13
C ALA A 22 16.18 -4.47 -0.71
N LEU A 23 14.91 -4.50 -1.15
CA LEU A 23 14.00 -5.63 -0.95
C LEU A 23 14.57 -6.93 -1.54
N ALA A 24 15.03 -6.89 -2.79
CA ALA A 24 15.66 -8.02 -3.44
C ALA A 24 16.94 -8.47 -2.71
N GLY A 25 17.80 -7.53 -2.34
CA GLY A 25 19.00 -7.80 -1.54
C GLY A 25 18.65 -8.43 -0.17
N GLY A 26 17.61 -7.94 0.49
CA GLY A 26 17.10 -8.48 1.74
C GLY A 26 16.61 -9.94 1.61
N CYS A 27 15.93 -10.28 0.51
CA CYS A 27 15.54 -11.66 0.24
C CYS A 27 16.76 -12.59 0.10
N ILE A 28 17.80 -12.15 -0.60
CA ILE A 28 19.06 -12.91 -0.76
C ILE A 28 19.79 -13.04 0.59
N VAL A 29 19.95 -11.95 1.33
CA VAL A 29 20.62 -11.97 2.64
C VAL A 29 19.88 -12.89 3.61
N ARG A 30 18.54 -12.84 3.63
CA ARG A 30 17.72 -13.69 4.49
C ARG A 30 17.84 -15.18 4.15
N SER A 31 18.19 -15.54 2.92
CA SER A 31 18.37 -16.92 2.47
C SER A 31 19.71 -17.54 2.88
N LEU A 32 20.62 -16.75 3.46
CA LEU A 32 21.90 -17.25 3.95
C LEU A 32 21.69 -18.03 5.27
N SER A 33 22.49 -19.08 5.47
CA SER A 33 22.32 -20.05 6.58
C SER A 33 22.65 -19.51 7.97
N SER A 34 23.17 -18.28 8.09
CA SER A 34 23.53 -17.67 9.36
C SER A 34 22.31 -17.02 10.03
N GLU A 35 22.06 -17.29 11.30
CA GLU A 35 20.98 -16.68 12.07
C GLU A 35 21.01 -15.13 11.99
N SER A 36 22.19 -14.54 12.14
CA SER A 36 22.37 -13.09 12.01
C SER A 36 21.94 -12.55 10.66
N MET A 37 22.17 -13.30 9.56
CA MET A 37 21.77 -12.91 8.22
C MET A 37 20.27 -13.03 8.00
N VAL A 38 19.61 -14.00 8.63
CA VAL A 38 18.14 -14.12 8.63
C VAL A 38 17.51 -12.87 9.28
N TRP A 39 18.02 -12.44 10.44
CA TRP A 39 17.54 -11.24 11.11
C TRP A 39 17.83 -9.97 10.32
N LEU A 40 19.05 -9.82 9.80
CA LEU A 40 19.44 -8.67 8.98
C LEU A 40 18.59 -8.58 7.70
N GLY A 41 18.44 -9.70 6.98
CA GLY A 41 17.61 -9.76 5.78
C GLY A 41 16.15 -9.40 6.07
N THR A 42 15.59 -9.91 7.18
CA THR A 42 14.22 -9.58 7.61
C THR A 42 14.06 -8.09 7.90
N LEU A 43 15.04 -7.47 8.56
CA LEU A 43 15.04 -6.03 8.85
C LEU A 43 15.10 -5.21 7.56
N VAL A 44 15.95 -5.58 6.60
CA VAL A 44 16.05 -4.91 5.30
C VAL A 44 14.75 -5.04 4.50
N ILE A 45 14.16 -6.23 4.46
CA ILE A 45 12.85 -6.48 3.81
C ILE A 45 11.77 -5.60 4.45
N GLY A 46 11.67 -5.60 5.78
CA GLY A 46 10.67 -4.82 6.50
C GLY A 46 10.82 -3.31 6.26
N ALA A 47 12.06 -2.80 6.29
CA ALA A 47 12.35 -1.39 5.98
C ALA A 47 11.97 -1.04 4.54
N SER A 48 12.27 -1.91 3.57
CA SER A 48 11.93 -1.71 2.16
C SER A 48 10.42 -1.68 1.92
N ILE A 49 9.68 -2.61 2.52
CA ILE A 49 8.21 -2.66 2.46
C ILE A 49 7.61 -1.41 3.11
N ALA A 50 8.16 -0.95 4.25
CA ALA A 50 7.69 0.26 4.91
C ALA A 50 7.84 1.50 4.03
N VAL A 51 8.95 1.62 3.29
CA VAL A 51 9.13 2.69 2.30
C VAL A 51 8.08 2.61 1.20
N GLY A 52 7.86 1.43 0.62
CA GLY A 52 6.83 1.20 -0.41
C GLY A 52 5.44 1.60 0.08
N ASN A 53 5.02 1.13 1.24
CA ASN A 53 3.72 1.41 1.83
C ASN A 53 3.50 2.90 2.12
N VAL A 54 4.53 3.63 2.55
CA VAL A 54 4.45 5.07 2.79
C VAL A 54 4.35 5.87 1.49
N LEU A 55 5.06 5.45 0.44
CA LEU A 55 5.09 6.15 -0.85
C LEU A 55 3.90 5.82 -1.74
N ALA A 56 3.34 4.60 -1.67
CA ALA A 56 2.27 4.16 -2.56
C ALA A 56 1.07 5.12 -2.61
N PRO A 57 0.46 5.58 -1.48
CA PRO A 57 -0.66 6.52 -1.53
C PRO A 57 -0.30 7.88 -2.15
N ALA A 58 0.94 8.33 -1.98
CA ALA A 58 1.41 9.59 -2.54
C ALA A 58 1.65 9.50 -4.06
N ILE A 59 2.19 8.37 -4.53
CA ILE A 59 2.38 8.08 -5.95
C ILE A 59 1.02 7.90 -6.64
N VAL A 60 0.10 7.14 -6.04
CA VAL A 60 -1.27 6.98 -6.55
C VAL A 60 -1.96 8.33 -6.71
N LYS A 61 -1.87 9.20 -5.70
CA LYS A 61 -2.44 10.54 -5.78
C LYS A 61 -1.83 11.39 -6.90
N ARG A 62 -0.52 11.29 -7.11
CA ARG A 62 0.20 12.03 -8.15
C ARG A 62 -0.18 11.58 -9.56
N ASP A 63 -0.23 10.26 -9.77
CA ASP A 63 -0.30 9.68 -11.09
C ASP A 63 -1.75 9.38 -11.55
N PHE A 64 -2.69 9.25 -10.61
CA PHE A 64 -4.09 8.88 -10.83
C PHE A 64 -5.07 9.86 -10.16
N ILE A 65 -4.92 11.17 -10.44
CA ILE A 65 -5.68 12.24 -9.77
C ILE A 65 -7.20 12.02 -9.87
N ASP A 66 -7.70 11.60 -11.03
CA ASP A 66 -9.13 11.41 -11.28
C ASP A 66 -9.69 10.08 -10.72
N ASN A 67 -8.82 9.09 -10.47
CA ASN A 67 -9.21 7.74 -10.10
C ASN A 67 -8.41 7.18 -8.90
N VAL A 68 -8.10 8.01 -7.90
CA VAL A 68 -7.28 7.63 -6.72
C VAL A 68 -7.79 6.38 -6.03
N SER A 69 -9.10 6.27 -5.81
CA SER A 69 -9.70 5.13 -5.09
C SER A 69 -9.58 3.83 -5.90
N PHE A 70 -9.80 3.89 -7.21
CA PHE A 70 -9.66 2.71 -8.08
C PHE A 70 -8.21 2.24 -8.15
N ALA A 71 -7.26 3.16 -8.37
CA ALA A 71 -5.84 2.84 -8.39
C ALA A 71 -5.36 2.27 -7.04
N THR A 72 -5.89 2.79 -5.92
CA THR A 72 -5.63 2.25 -4.58
C THR A 72 -6.19 0.85 -4.44
N GLY A 73 -7.40 0.59 -4.90
CA GLY A 73 -8.02 -0.74 -4.91
C GLY A 73 -7.21 -1.74 -5.73
N ALA A 74 -6.82 -1.35 -6.94
CA ALA A 74 -6.03 -2.20 -7.84
C ALA A 74 -4.67 -2.58 -7.21
N TYR A 75 -3.92 -1.61 -6.67
CA TYR A 75 -2.65 -1.93 -6.04
C TYR A 75 -2.81 -2.79 -4.77
N SER A 76 -3.84 -2.54 -3.96
CA SER A 76 -4.12 -3.35 -2.77
C SER A 76 -4.50 -4.79 -3.15
N ALA A 77 -5.27 -4.97 -4.23
CA ALA A 77 -5.59 -6.29 -4.77
C ALA A 77 -4.32 -7.04 -5.22
N CYS A 78 -3.38 -6.35 -5.88
CA CYS A 78 -2.08 -6.94 -6.26
C CYS A 78 -1.26 -7.36 -5.03
N VAL A 79 -1.25 -6.56 -3.95
CA VAL A 79 -0.58 -6.91 -2.69
C VAL A 79 -1.17 -8.17 -2.09
N THR A 80 -2.50 -8.26 -2.00
CA THR A 80 -3.20 -9.42 -1.42
C THR A 80 -3.02 -10.66 -2.31
N ALA A 81 -3.11 -10.52 -3.64
CA ALA A 81 -2.88 -11.61 -4.59
C ALA A 81 -1.44 -12.15 -4.51
N GLY A 82 -0.46 -11.26 -4.40
CA GLY A 82 0.94 -11.62 -4.20
C GLY A 82 1.16 -12.39 -2.91
N SER A 83 0.53 -11.96 -1.81
CA SER A 83 0.56 -12.67 -0.52
C SER A 83 -0.08 -14.06 -0.60
N ALA A 84 -1.23 -14.18 -1.26
CA ALA A 84 -1.92 -15.46 -1.46
C ALA A 84 -1.07 -16.42 -2.31
N LEU A 85 -0.50 -15.94 -3.42
CA LEU A 85 0.41 -16.72 -4.27
C LEU A 85 1.65 -17.18 -3.50
N ALA A 86 2.24 -16.29 -2.69
CA ALA A 86 3.38 -16.65 -1.85
C ALA A 86 3.03 -17.79 -0.88
N GLY A 87 1.88 -17.70 -0.21
CA GLY A 87 1.40 -18.74 0.70
C GLY A 87 1.17 -20.08 0.00
N LEU A 88 0.55 -20.09 -1.19
CA LEU A 88 0.29 -21.28 -1.97
C LEU A 88 1.55 -21.95 -2.52
N THR A 89 2.57 -21.16 -2.87
CA THR A 89 3.77 -21.67 -3.55
C THR A 89 4.94 -21.91 -2.61
N ALA A 90 4.91 -21.45 -1.36
CA ALA A 90 6.05 -21.50 -0.45
C ALA A 90 6.57 -22.90 -0.18
N SER A 91 5.69 -23.86 0.16
CA SER A 91 6.07 -25.26 0.40
C SER A 91 6.54 -25.95 -0.89
N ALA A 92 5.76 -25.82 -1.97
CA ALA A 92 6.12 -26.40 -3.26
C ALA A 92 7.46 -25.87 -3.79
N ALA A 93 7.73 -24.58 -3.58
CA ALA A 93 9.02 -23.98 -3.94
C ALA A 93 10.16 -24.52 -3.07
N ALA A 94 9.93 -24.72 -1.76
CA ALA A 94 10.93 -25.29 -0.87
C ALA A 94 11.27 -26.75 -1.26
N ASP A 95 10.26 -27.53 -1.59
CA ASP A 95 10.44 -28.92 -2.04
C ASP A 95 11.16 -28.98 -3.40
N ALA A 96 10.75 -28.17 -4.35
CA ALA A 96 11.34 -28.14 -5.70
C ALA A 96 12.78 -27.61 -5.74
N LEU A 97 13.11 -26.66 -4.86
CA LEU A 97 14.43 -26.01 -4.84
C LEU A 97 15.40 -26.64 -3.82
N GLY A 98 14.99 -27.67 -3.11
CA GLY A 98 15.85 -28.40 -2.18
C GLY A 98 16.04 -27.72 -0.83
N GLY A 99 15.11 -26.87 -0.41
CA GLY A 99 15.13 -26.27 0.92
C GLY A 99 14.51 -24.86 0.98
N TRP A 100 14.37 -24.37 2.21
CA TRP A 100 13.75 -23.07 2.46
C TRP A 100 14.63 -21.87 2.04
N GLN A 101 15.98 -22.03 2.08
CA GLN A 101 16.90 -20.97 1.70
C GLN A 101 16.76 -20.57 0.21
N PRO A 102 16.90 -21.49 -0.77
CA PRO A 102 16.71 -21.13 -2.17
C PRO A 102 15.26 -20.71 -2.48
N ALA A 103 14.27 -21.24 -1.76
CA ALA A 103 12.89 -20.81 -1.90
C ALA A 103 12.70 -19.34 -1.46
N LEU A 104 13.38 -18.88 -0.41
CA LEU A 104 13.38 -17.47 -0.01
C LEU A 104 14.13 -16.59 -1.01
N ALA A 105 15.29 -17.05 -1.52
CA ALA A 105 16.06 -16.32 -2.53
C ALA A 105 15.27 -16.14 -3.82
N PHE A 106 14.43 -17.10 -4.20
CA PHE A 106 13.57 -17.03 -5.38
C PHE A 106 12.70 -15.76 -5.38
N TRP A 107 12.24 -15.29 -4.22
CA TRP A 107 11.44 -14.07 -4.10
C TRP A 107 12.22 -12.77 -4.40
N ALA A 108 13.53 -12.83 -4.56
CA ALA A 108 14.30 -11.70 -5.10
C ALA A 108 13.97 -11.45 -6.57
N ILE A 109 13.59 -12.47 -7.34
CA ILE A 109 13.29 -12.36 -8.79
C ILE A 109 12.12 -11.40 -9.04
N PRO A 110 10.92 -11.58 -8.45
CA PRO A 110 9.82 -10.62 -8.64
C PRO A 110 10.16 -9.22 -8.12
N ALA A 111 10.97 -9.09 -7.06
CA ALA A 111 11.40 -7.78 -6.57
C ALA A 111 12.33 -7.06 -7.56
N LEU A 112 13.28 -7.77 -8.18
CA LEU A 112 14.15 -7.23 -9.24
C LEU A 112 13.37 -6.91 -10.50
N LEU A 113 12.40 -7.74 -10.89
CA LEU A 113 11.51 -7.46 -12.01
C LEU A 113 10.71 -6.18 -11.77
N ALA A 114 10.16 -6.00 -10.57
CA ALA A 114 9.46 -4.78 -10.20
C ALA A 114 10.38 -3.56 -10.24
N ALA A 115 11.63 -3.68 -9.77
CA ALA A 115 12.63 -2.62 -9.85
C ALA A 115 12.96 -2.26 -11.30
N PHE A 116 13.11 -3.25 -12.16
CA PHE A 116 13.38 -3.07 -13.60
C PHE A 116 12.21 -2.37 -14.31
N LEU A 117 10.98 -2.84 -14.08
CA LEU A 117 9.78 -2.20 -14.65
C LEU A 117 9.61 -0.75 -14.15
N TRP A 118 9.91 -0.49 -12.89
CA TRP A 118 9.88 0.87 -12.33
C TRP A 118 10.94 1.76 -12.98
N LEU A 119 12.12 1.23 -13.24
CA LEU A 119 13.21 1.93 -13.92
C LEU A 119 12.85 2.25 -15.37
N LEU A 120 12.26 1.31 -16.10
CA LEU A 120 11.74 1.53 -17.46
C LEU A 120 10.69 2.63 -17.48
N ARG A 121 9.70 2.55 -16.58
CA ARG A 121 8.64 3.58 -16.44
C ARG A 121 9.24 4.95 -16.22
N THR A 122 10.21 5.09 -15.33
CA THR A 122 10.81 6.39 -15.01
C THR A 122 11.67 6.93 -16.15
N LYS A 123 12.31 6.07 -16.95
CA LYS A 123 13.02 6.48 -18.18
C LYS A 123 12.02 6.96 -19.24
N LEU A 124 11.02 6.14 -19.56
CA LEU A 124 10.01 6.50 -20.56
C LEU A 124 9.30 7.83 -20.24
N ALA A 125 8.95 8.06 -18.96
CA ALA A 125 8.33 9.31 -18.56
C ALA A 125 9.24 10.53 -18.83
N ARG A 126 10.55 10.41 -18.55
CA ARG A 126 11.54 11.47 -18.84
C ARG A 126 11.72 11.72 -20.34
N ASP A 127 11.75 10.65 -21.13
CA ASP A 127 11.93 10.77 -22.58
C ASP A 127 10.72 11.47 -23.22
N ILE A 128 9.49 11.18 -22.75
CA ILE A 128 8.28 11.86 -23.17
C ILE A 128 8.32 13.36 -22.80
N GLU A 129 8.70 13.69 -21.57
CA GLU A 129 8.82 15.07 -21.10
C GLU A 129 9.89 15.85 -21.90
N SER A 130 11.03 15.21 -22.20
CA SER A 130 12.11 15.83 -22.99
C SER A 130 11.71 16.08 -24.43
N ASN A 131 10.98 15.14 -25.06
CA ASN A 131 10.48 15.31 -26.42
C ASN A 131 9.43 16.40 -26.53
N GLN A 132 8.50 16.47 -25.58
CA GLN A 132 7.49 17.54 -25.52
C GLN A 132 8.13 18.92 -25.27
N ALA A 133 9.19 19.00 -24.47
CA ALA A 133 9.96 20.24 -24.27
C ALA A 133 10.72 20.65 -25.53
N GLY A 134 11.26 19.67 -26.29
CA GLY A 134 11.92 19.89 -27.57
C GLY A 134 10.95 20.41 -28.65
N GLU A 135 9.75 19.82 -28.76
CA GLU A 135 8.72 20.27 -29.70
C GLU A 135 8.21 21.69 -29.36
N LYS A 136 7.96 21.98 -28.09
CA LYS A 136 7.58 23.33 -27.65
C LYS A 136 8.69 24.36 -27.88
N GLY A 137 9.96 23.97 -27.73
CA GLY A 137 11.12 24.82 -28.03
C GLY A 137 11.30 25.07 -29.53
N SER A 138 10.96 24.11 -30.38
CA SER A 138 11.00 24.25 -31.86
C SER A 138 9.82 25.07 -32.38
N ALA A 139 8.60 24.84 -31.89
CA ALA A 139 7.42 25.61 -32.25
C ALA A 139 7.48 27.08 -31.76
N GLY A 140 8.14 27.32 -30.60
CA GLY A 140 8.32 28.66 -30.04
C GLY A 140 9.27 29.57 -30.85
N LYS A 141 10.21 29.01 -31.62
CA LYS A 141 11.13 29.81 -32.45
C LYS A 141 10.50 30.36 -33.72
N THR A 142 9.42 29.77 -34.19
CA THR A 142 8.73 30.22 -35.42
C THR A 142 7.61 31.21 -35.18
N HIS A 143 7.16 31.42 -33.91
CA HIS A 143 6.04 32.30 -33.57
C HIS A 143 6.41 33.54 -32.76
N LEU A 144 7.70 33.76 -32.42
CA LEU A 144 8.15 34.84 -31.54
C LEU A 144 8.39 36.22 -32.26
N GLU A 145 8.04 36.33 -33.56
CA GLU A 145 8.13 37.59 -34.29
C GLU A 145 6.84 38.43 -34.38
N ARG A 146 5.72 37.92 -33.87
CA ARG A 146 4.45 38.65 -33.97
C ARG A 146 3.50 38.44 -32.77
N MET A 147 3.85 38.94 -31.59
CA MET A 147 2.81 39.19 -30.58
C MET A 147 3.19 40.28 -29.60
N PRO A 148 2.25 41.18 -29.22
CA PRO A 148 2.50 42.31 -28.31
C PRO A 148 2.73 41.79 -26.88
N LYS A 149 3.64 42.49 -26.16
CA LYS A 149 4.02 42.21 -24.78
C LYS A 149 2.86 42.47 -23.80
N SER A 150 1.97 41.52 -23.66
CA SER A 150 1.02 41.50 -22.54
C SER A 150 0.45 40.11 -22.33
N THR A 151 1.21 39.22 -21.74
CA THR A 151 0.65 38.02 -21.13
C THR A 151 1.41 37.79 -19.82
N LYS A 152 0.68 37.94 -18.72
CA LYS A 152 1.16 37.63 -17.37
C LYS A 152 1.77 36.23 -17.36
N THR A 153 3.09 36.20 -17.24
CA THR A 153 3.84 34.97 -16.97
C THR A 153 3.25 34.34 -15.72
N ILE A 154 2.56 33.19 -15.89
CA ILE A 154 2.21 32.31 -14.75
C ILE A 154 3.56 31.81 -14.22
N ARG A 155 4.06 32.52 -13.19
CA ARG A 155 5.24 32.05 -12.46
C ARG A 155 4.94 30.63 -11.95
N PRO A 156 5.83 29.67 -12.18
CA PRO A 156 5.72 28.41 -11.47
C PRO A 156 5.69 28.74 -9.99
N ILE A 157 4.70 28.23 -9.27
CA ILE A 157 4.60 28.38 -7.83
C ILE A 157 5.90 27.81 -7.27
N ARG A 158 6.86 28.68 -6.94
CA ARG A 158 8.01 28.31 -6.14
C ARG A 158 7.41 27.77 -4.84
N GLU A 159 7.47 26.47 -4.67
CA GLU A 159 7.21 25.82 -3.39
C GLU A 159 8.17 26.46 -2.39
N ASN A 160 7.62 27.35 -1.55
CA ASN A 160 8.39 28.07 -0.53
C ASN A 160 9.05 27.02 0.36
N ALA A 161 10.35 26.86 0.23
CA ALA A 161 11.21 25.95 0.96
C ALA A 161 11.34 26.25 2.47
N GLN A 162 10.41 27.02 3.04
CA GLN A 162 10.32 27.35 4.46
C GLN A 162 9.04 26.82 5.11
N ALA A 163 8.45 25.73 4.62
CA ALA A 163 7.34 25.10 5.29
C ALA A 163 7.84 24.40 6.57
N LYS A 164 7.45 24.93 7.73
CA LYS A 164 7.40 24.22 9.03
C LYS A 164 7.00 22.79 8.78
N SER A 165 7.73 21.82 9.37
CA SER A 165 7.60 20.38 9.06
C SER A 165 6.15 19.99 8.77
N PRO A 166 5.81 19.41 7.60
CA PRO A 166 4.42 19.16 7.18
C PRO A 166 3.66 18.33 8.23
N LEU A 167 4.37 17.51 9.00
CA LEU A 167 3.82 16.70 10.08
C LEU A 167 3.24 17.56 11.22
N ARG A 168 3.89 18.66 11.64
CA ARG A 168 3.36 19.51 12.72
C ARG A 168 2.02 20.17 12.35
N ALA A 169 1.85 20.53 11.09
CA ALA A 169 0.59 21.06 10.59
C ALA A 169 -0.51 19.98 10.52
N LEU A 170 -0.15 18.75 10.14
CA LEU A 170 -1.05 17.62 10.07
C LEU A 170 -1.55 17.19 11.47
N LEU A 171 -0.67 17.13 12.48
CA LEU A 171 -1.02 16.73 13.83
C LEU A 171 -2.08 17.63 14.50
N LYS A 172 -2.24 18.86 14.03
CA LYS A 172 -3.28 19.77 14.50
C LYS A 172 -4.66 19.52 13.87
N ARG A 173 -4.74 18.67 12.84
CA ARG A 173 -6.00 18.37 12.13
C ARG A 173 -6.68 17.14 12.75
N PRO A 174 -7.92 17.21 13.22
CA PRO A 174 -8.64 16.05 13.74
C PRO A 174 -8.74 14.91 12.73
N SER A 175 -8.85 15.25 11.44
CA SER A 175 -8.90 14.26 10.36
C SER A 175 -7.65 13.37 10.27
N THR A 176 -6.48 13.86 10.67
CA THR A 176 -5.24 13.07 10.73
C THR A 176 -5.37 11.93 11.73
N TRP A 177 -5.88 12.23 12.92
CA TRP A 177 -6.05 11.24 13.99
C TRP A 177 -7.14 10.22 13.65
N LEU A 178 -8.26 10.67 13.06
CA LEU A 178 -9.34 9.76 12.63
C LEU A 178 -8.86 8.79 11.57
N VAL A 179 -8.12 9.25 10.56
CA VAL A 179 -7.55 8.39 9.52
C VAL A 179 -6.51 7.43 10.10
N THR A 180 -5.67 7.91 11.02
CA THR A 180 -4.68 7.07 11.71
C THR A 180 -5.34 5.98 12.54
N LEU A 181 -6.37 6.33 13.32
CA LEU A 181 -7.12 5.37 14.13
C LEU A 181 -7.83 4.34 13.24
N PHE A 182 -8.49 4.78 12.17
CA PHE A 182 -9.14 3.89 11.22
C PHE A 182 -8.13 2.92 10.57
N MET A 183 -6.96 3.44 10.16
CA MET A 183 -5.87 2.62 9.61
C MET A 183 -5.37 1.58 10.62
N GLY A 184 -5.22 1.98 11.89
CA GLY A 184 -4.78 1.09 12.96
C GLY A 184 -5.78 0.00 13.29
N LEU A 185 -7.05 0.36 13.50
CA LEU A 185 -8.10 -0.59 13.86
C LEU A 185 -8.36 -1.62 12.74
N GLN A 186 -8.42 -1.19 11.47
CA GLN A 186 -8.58 -2.12 10.37
C GLN A 186 -7.37 -3.05 10.21
N SER A 187 -6.14 -2.55 10.46
CA SER A 187 -4.93 -3.38 10.42
C SER A 187 -4.90 -4.37 11.57
N ALA A 188 -5.26 -3.97 12.79
CA ALA A 188 -5.37 -4.86 13.94
C ALA A 188 -6.37 -5.99 13.64
N ALA A 189 -7.57 -5.65 13.16
CA ALA A 189 -8.57 -6.64 12.78
C ALA A 189 -8.07 -7.59 11.70
N PHE A 190 -7.38 -7.08 10.66
CA PHE A 190 -6.79 -7.92 9.60
C PHE A 190 -5.81 -8.94 10.17
N TYR A 191 -4.83 -8.50 10.96
CA TYR A 191 -3.81 -9.40 11.51
C TYR A 191 -4.43 -10.39 12.51
N THR A 192 -5.41 -9.96 13.31
CA THR A 192 -6.16 -10.84 14.21
C THR A 192 -6.86 -11.96 13.41
N PHE A 193 -7.61 -11.61 12.36
CA PHE A 193 -8.26 -12.63 11.52
C PHE A 193 -7.25 -13.54 10.82
N CYS A 194 -6.20 -13.01 10.22
CA CYS A 194 -5.19 -13.83 9.54
C CYS A 194 -4.51 -14.83 10.47
N ASN A 195 -4.24 -14.44 11.72
CA ASN A 195 -3.53 -15.29 12.67
C ASN A 195 -4.46 -16.26 13.41
N TRP A 196 -5.64 -15.80 13.79
CA TRP A 196 -6.51 -16.58 14.68
C TRP A 196 -7.63 -17.34 13.97
N LEU A 197 -8.06 -16.95 12.76
CA LEU A 197 -9.14 -17.60 12.04
C LEU A 197 -8.92 -19.12 11.84
N PRO A 198 -7.71 -19.59 11.43
CA PRO A 198 -7.47 -21.02 11.34
C PRO A 198 -7.55 -21.75 12.69
N SER A 199 -7.09 -21.11 13.77
CA SER A 199 -7.15 -21.65 15.12
C SER A 199 -8.58 -21.70 15.66
N ILE A 200 -9.39 -20.68 15.40
CA ILE A 200 -10.82 -20.62 15.74
C ILE A 200 -11.58 -21.73 14.99
N ALA A 201 -11.32 -21.91 13.69
CA ALA A 201 -11.92 -22.96 12.91
C ALA A 201 -11.52 -24.36 13.44
N GLY A 202 -10.24 -24.57 13.75
CA GLY A 202 -9.74 -25.81 14.35
C GLY A 202 -10.39 -26.11 15.71
N ALA A 203 -10.52 -25.12 16.57
CA ALA A 203 -11.21 -25.25 17.86
C ALA A 203 -12.72 -25.56 17.70
N ALA A 204 -13.32 -25.14 16.60
CA ALA A 204 -14.71 -25.48 16.24
C ALA A 204 -14.86 -26.85 15.57
N GLY A 205 -13.78 -27.64 15.45
CA GLY A 205 -13.79 -29.00 14.92
C GLY A 205 -13.53 -29.15 13.43
N PHE A 206 -13.15 -28.06 12.74
CA PHE A 206 -12.75 -28.14 11.32
C PHE A 206 -11.34 -28.68 11.17
N SER A 207 -11.09 -29.43 10.11
CA SER A 207 -9.75 -29.90 9.75
C SER A 207 -8.83 -28.76 9.35
N SER A 208 -7.51 -28.95 9.39
CA SER A 208 -6.53 -27.95 8.96
C SER A 208 -6.72 -27.52 7.50
N GLY A 209 -7.17 -28.46 6.64
CA GLY A 209 -7.49 -28.15 5.25
C GLY A 209 -8.68 -27.20 5.12
N GLU A 210 -9.77 -27.45 5.84
CA GLU A 210 -10.96 -26.59 5.86
C GLU A 210 -10.64 -25.21 6.45
N ALA A 211 -9.87 -25.16 7.54
CA ALA A 211 -9.40 -23.92 8.12
C ALA A 211 -8.56 -23.09 7.13
N GLY A 212 -7.73 -23.75 6.32
CA GLY A 212 -6.99 -23.12 5.23
C GLY A 212 -7.91 -22.55 4.14
N VAL A 213 -8.97 -23.28 3.77
CA VAL A 213 -10.00 -22.79 2.83
C VAL A 213 -10.73 -21.56 3.38
N HIS A 214 -11.06 -21.56 4.67
CA HIS A 214 -11.69 -20.39 5.31
C HIS A 214 -10.80 -19.14 5.21
N LEU A 215 -9.50 -19.27 5.47
CA LEU A 215 -8.54 -18.18 5.34
C LEU A 215 -8.38 -17.75 3.88
N PHE A 216 -8.35 -18.69 2.94
CA PHE A 216 -8.30 -18.39 1.52
C PHE A 216 -9.53 -17.58 1.07
N ILE A 217 -10.73 -17.97 1.47
CA ILE A 217 -11.97 -17.25 1.17
C ILE A 217 -11.95 -15.84 1.75
N PHE A 218 -11.48 -15.69 2.99
CA PHE A 218 -11.28 -14.38 3.62
C PHE A 218 -10.37 -13.47 2.75
N GLN A 219 -9.24 -13.99 2.27
CA GLN A 219 -8.31 -13.23 1.44
C GLN A 219 -8.88 -12.93 0.05
N ALA A 220 -9.49 -13.92 -0.61
CA ALA A 220 -10.06 -13.77 -1.95
C ALA A 220 -11.18 -12.73 -2.00
N LEU A 221 -12.10 -12.77 -1.02
CA LEU A 221 -13.17 -11.78 -0.91
C LEU A 221 -12.65 -10.39 -0.53
N GLY A 222 -11.53 -10.32 0.18
CA GLY A 222 -10.81 -9.07 0.41
C GLY A 222 -10.35 -8.40 -0.89
N ILE A 223 -9.85 -9.17 -1.86
CA ILE A 223 -9.50 -8.65 -3.19
C ILE A 223 -10.73 -8.08 -3.89
N VAL A 224 -11.80 -8.88 -3.95
CA VAL A 224 -13.04 -8.49 -4.64
C VAL A 224 -13.64 -7.22 -4.03
N SER A 225 -13.79 -7.18 -2.71
CA SER A 225 -14.37 -6.03 -2.01
C SER A 225 -13.50 -4.78 -2.12
N GLY A 226 -12.17 -4.93 -2.07
CA GLY A 226 -11.22 -3.84 -2.25
C GLY A 226 -11.32 -3.20 -3.64
N LEU A 227 -11.58 -3.99 -4.69
CA LEU A 227 -11.80 -3.49 -6.04
C LEU A 227 -13.18 -2.84 -6.22
N LEU A 228 -14.19 -3.28 -5.48
CA LEU A 228 -15.56 -2.77 -5.59
C LEU A 228 -15.81 -1.51 -4.76
N ILE A 229 -15.21 -1.36 -3.59
CA ILE A 229 -15.49 -0.26 -2.66
C ILE A 229 -15.26 1.15 -3.26
N PRO A 230 -14.27 1.39 -4.15
CA PRO A 230 -14.10 2.68 -4.80
C PRO A 230 -15.36 3.19 -5.48
N ARG A 231 -16.16 2.30 -6.06
CA ARG A 231 -17.43 2.66 -6.72
C ARG A 231 -18.40 3.35 -5.77
N PHE A 232 -18.44 2.90 -4.51
CA PHE A 232 -19.29 3.51 -3.48
C PHE A 232 -18.73 4.84 -2.98
N MET A 233 -17.43 5.05 -3.05
CA MET A 233 -16.80 6.32 -2.69
C MET A 233 -17.11 7.43 -3.70
N TYR A 234 -17.18 7.09 -5.00
CA TYR A 234 -17.45 8.05 -6.08
C TYR A 234 -18.95 8.35 -6.25
N LEU A 235 -19.81 7.31 -6.23
CA LEU A 235 -21.23 7.44 -6.58
C LEU A 235 -22.03 8.37 -5.68
N ARG A 236 -21.59 8.64 -4.45
CA ARG A 236 -22.35 9.46 -3.47
C ARG A 236 -21.50 10.50 -2.73
N GLY A 237 -20.25 10.68 -3.07
CA GLY A 237 -19.35 11.67 -2.43
C GLY A 237 -19.21 11.51 -0.91
N ASN A 238 -19.74 10.45 -0.31
CA ASN A 238 -19.83 10.29 1.13
C ASN A 238 -18.86 9.22 1.62
N GLN A 239 -17.64 9.66 1.97
CA GLN A 239 -16.58 8.81 2.52
C GLN A 239 -16.98 8.10 3.83
N VAL A 240 -17.89 8.69 4.62
CA VAL A 240 -18.39 8.09 5.87
C VAL A 240 -19.20 6.82 5.56
N ARG A 241 -20.07 6.86 4.56
CA ARG A 241 -20.85 5.68 4.14
C ARG A 241 -19.95 4.56 3.65
N ALA A 242 -18.91 4.88 2.87
CA ALA A 242 -17.94 3.90 2.42
C ALA A 242 -17.19 3.27 3.61
N GLY A 243 -16.78 4.07 4.58
CA GLY A 243 -16.18 3.59 5.82
C GLY A 243 -17.10 2.65 6.61
N LEU A 244 -18.38 3.00 6.77
CA LEU A 244 -19.36 2.16 7.45
C LEU A 244 -19.62 0.84 6.70
N LEU A 245 -19.81 0.90 5.37
CA LEU A 245 -19.98 -0.30 4.53
C LEU A 245 -18.79 -1.24 4.59
N ALA A 246 -17.59 -0.69 4.72
CA ALA A 246 -16.36 -1.46 4.86
C ALA A 246 -16.21 -2.07 6.26
N SER A 247 -16.53 -1.32 7.31
CA SER A 247 -16.30 -1.74 8.70
C SER A 247 -17.38 -2.66 9.25
N ALA A 248 -18.65 -2.49 8.84
CA ALA A 248 -19.75 -3.26 9.36
C ALA A 248 -19.63 -4.78 9.13
N PRO A 249 -19.28 -5.28 7.94
CA PRO A 249 -19.08 -6.71 7.75
C PRO A 249 -17.94 -7.28 8.60
N LEU A 250 -16.85 -6.52 8.80
CA LEU A 250 -15.74 -6.92 9.63
C LEU A 250 -16.14 -7.04 11.11
N LEU A 251 -16.95 -6.13 11.60
CA LEU A 251 -17.51 -6.19 12.95
C LEU A 251 -18.46 -7.39 13.12
N VAL A 252 -19.33 -7.63 12.12
CA VAL A 252 -20.21 -8.81 12.12
C VAL A 252 -19.40 -10.10 12.17
N ALA A 253 -18.34 -10.20 11.40
CA ALA A 253 -17.45 -11.36 11.41
C ALA A 253 -16.78 -11.56 12.78
N ALA A 254 -16.26 -10.49 13.39
CA ALA A 254 -15.63 -10.56 14.71
C ALA A 254 -16.60 -11.03 15.79
N LEU A 255 -17.80 -10.43 15.85
CA LEU A 255 -18.84 -10.84 16.78
C LEU A 255 -19.32 -12.27 16.49
N GLY A 256 -19.44 -12.64 15.22
CA GLY A 256 -19.84 -13.97 14.80
C GLY A 256 -18.86 -15.05 15.23
N CYS A 257 -17.55 -14.83 15.07
CA CYS A 257 -16.51 -15.75 15.54
C CYS A 257 -16.56 -15.94 17.07
N LEU A 258 -16.90 -14.89 17.84
CA LEU A 258 -17.02 -14.98 19.29
C LEU A 258 -18.29 -15.72 19.73
N LEU A 259 -19.42 -15.51 19.04
CA LEU A 259 -20.70 -16.05 19.44
C LEU A 259 -20.95 -17.46 18.92
N ASN A 260 -20.50 -17.76 17.70
CA ASN A 260 -20.70 -19.07 17.06
C ASN A 260 -19.53 -19.41 16.11
N PRO A 261 -18.42 -19.95 16.63
CA PRO A 261 -17.25 -20.32 15.82
C PRO A 261 -17.52 -21.44 14.80
N HIS A 262 -18.57 -22.24 14.99
CA HIS A 262 -18.95 -23.29 14.03
C HIS A 262 -19.36 -22.76 12.66
N LEU A 263 -19.71 -21.48 12.56
CA LEU A 263 -20.00 -20.81 11.30
C LEU A 263 -18.77 -20.04 10.74
N SER A 264 -17.55 -20.50 11.04
CA SER A 264 -16.30 -19.82 10.67
C SER A 264 -16.17 -19.52 9.18
N LEU A 265 -16.73 -20.37 8.30
CA LEU A 265 -16.82 -20.09 6.87
C LEU A 265 -17.64 -18.82 6.57
N LEU A 266 -18.79 -18.67 7.20
CA LEU A 266 -19.63 -17.49 7.04
C LEU A 266 -18.91 -16.24 7.54
N TRP A 267 -18.24 -16.35 8.67
CA TRP A 267 -17.47 -15.22 9.25
C TRP A 267 -16.25 -14.87 8.39
N SER A 268 -15.65 -15.85 7.72
CA SER A 268 -14.59 -15.61 6.72
C SER A 268 -15.08 -14.80 5.53
N ILE A 269 -16.31 -15.04 5.07
CA ILE A 269 -16.95 -14.27 4.00
C ILE A 269 -17.14 -12.82 4.42
N PHE A 270 -17.82 -12.58 5.54
CA PHE A 270 -18.04 -11.22 6.04
C PHE A 270 -16.73 -10.50 6.38
N GLY A 271 -15.81 -11.19 7.04
CA GLY A 271 -14.52 -10.65 7.41
C GLY A 271 -13.70 -10.25 6.19
N GLY A 272 -13.66 -11.10 5.15
CA GLY A 272 -12.97 -10.82 3.90
C GLY A 272 -13.53 -9.60 3.17
N ILE A 273 -14.86 -9.52 3.04
CA ILE A 273 -15.53 -8.36 2.43
C ILE A 273 -15.18 -7.07 3.21
N GLY A 274 -15.25 -7.10 4.53
CA GLY A 274 -14.97 -5.95 5.37
C GLY A 274 -13.50 -5.53 5.33
N GLN A 275 -12.58 -6.49 5.37
CA GLN A 275 -11.15 -6.24 5.45
C GLN A 275 -10.61 -5.56 4.18
N GLY A 276 -10.87 -6.13 3.00
CA GLY A 276 -10.35 -5.56 1.75
C GLY A 276 -10.92 -4.18 1.48
N ALA A 277 -12.24 -3.99 1.71
CA ALA A 277 -12.88 -2.69 1.60
C ALA A 277 -12.28 -1.67 2.58
N SER A 278 -12.05 -2.04 3.85
CA SER A 278 -11.51 -1.15 4.88
C SER A 278 -10.09 -0.70 4.57
N LEU A 279 -9.22 -1.59 4.07
CA LEU A 279 -7.87 -1.24 3.67
C LEU A 279 -7.87 -0.19 2.55
N VAL A 280 -8.66 -0.40 1.50
CA VAL A 280 -8.75 0.53 0.37
C VAL A 280 -9.31 1.88 0.80
N VAL A 281 -10.34 1.90 1.66
CA VAL A 281 -10.86 3.14 2.25
C VAL A 281 -9.79 3.86 3.05
N ALA A 282 -9.05 3.18 3.93
CA ALA A 282 -8.00 3.78 4.75
C ALA A 282 -6.91 4.45 3.88
N LEU A 283 -6.39 3.73 2.88
CA LEU A 283 -5.34 4.23 1.99
C LEU A 283 -5.83 5.36 1.08
N THR A 284 -7.08 5.28 0.63
CA THR A 284 -7.71 6.36 -0.14
C THR A 284 -7.89 7.62 0.71
N LEU A 285 -8.33 7.48 1.97
CA LEU A 285 -8.45 8.61 2.90
C LEU A 285 -7.10 9.26 3.16
N ILE A 286 -6.01 8.50 3.32
CA ILE A 286 -4.64 9.03 3.42
C ILE A 286 -4.31 9.88 2.19
N SER A 287 -4.58 9.33 0.98
CA SER A 287 -4.31 10.02 -0.28
C SER A 287 -5.12 11.31 -0.43
N LEU A 288 -6.40 11.31 -0.06
CA LEU A 288 -7.30 12.46 -0.23
C LEU A 288 -7.12 13.54 0.84
N ARG A 289 -6.66 13.22 2.04
CA ARG A 289 -6.51 14.19 3.16
C ARG A 289 -5.19 14.95 3.13
N GLY A 290 -4.14 14.45 2.47
CA GLY A 290 -2.93 15.21 2.19
C GLY A 290 -3.22 16.24 1.08
N ARG A 291 -2.88 17.52 1.27
CA ARG A 291 -3.07 18.59 0.27
C ARG A 291 -1.98 18.59 -0.79
N THR A 292 -0.75 18.27 -0.39
CA THR A 292 0.41 18.18 -1.26
C THR A 292 1.00 16.78 -1.24
N HIS A 293 1.90 16.47 -2.17
CA HIS A 293 2.63 15.21 -2.17
C HIS A 293 3.38 14.99 -0.84
N ALA A 294 4.08 16.02 -0.35
CA ALA A 294 4.82 15.98 0.92
C ALA A 294 3.90 15.74 2.13
N GLU A 295 2.73 16.40 2.18
CA GLU A 295 1.72 16.12 3.23
C GLU A 295 1.18 14.71 3.15
N THR A 296 0.93 14.18 1.95
CA THR A 296 0.44 12.79 1.77
C THR A 296 1.48 11.77 2.25
N VAL A 297 2.75 11.96 1.92
CA VAL A 297 3.86 11.11 2.42
C VAL A 297 3.96 11.18 3.95
N ALA A 298 3.89 12.39 4.52
CA ALA A 298 3.96 12.58 5.97
C ALA A 298 2.76 11.94 6.69
N LEU A 299 1.55 12.12 6.16
CA LEU A 299 0.32 11.51 6.69
C LEU A 299 0.36 9.99 6.57
N SER A 300 0.77 9.46 5.42
CA SER A 300 0.93 8.03 5.18
C SER A 300 1.94 7.42 6.18
N GLY A 301 3.11 8.03 6.31
CA GLY A 301 4.12 7.58 7.26
C GLY A 301 3.66 7.60 8.71
N PHE A 302 2.95 8.66 9.12
CA PHE A 302 2.41 8.78 10.47
C PHE A 302 1.28 7.77 10.73
N ALA A 303 0.27 7.72 9.85
CA ALA A 303 -0.90 6.86 10.01
C ALA A 303 -0.54 5.37 9.99
N GLN A 304 0.34 4.96 9.09
CA GLN A 304 0.76 3.56 9.01
C GLN A 304 1.71 3.18 10.15
N SER A 305 2.67 4.04 10.53
CA SER A 305 3.57 3.72 11.65
C SER A 305 2.80 3.56 12.96
N LEU A 306 1.94 4.52 13.30
CA LEU A 306 1.14 4.44 14.52
C LEU A 306 0.07 3.36 14.42
N GLY A 307 -0.54 3.20 13.23
CA GLY A 307 -1.53 2.17 12.97
C GLY A 307 -0.98 0.76 13.15
N TYR A 308 0.22 0.48 12.65
CA TYR A 308 0.86 -0.83 12.84
C TYR A 308 1.34 -1.07 14.26
N VAL A 309 1.73 -0.03 15.01
CA VAL A 309 1.99 -0.16 16.45
C VAL A 309 0.71 -0.57 17.19
N LEU A 310 -0.43 0.07 16.88
CA LEU A 310 -1.72 -0.35 17.44
C LEU A 310 -2.07 -1.80 17.06
N ALA A 311 -1.83 -2.19 15.80
CA ALA A 311 -2.07 -3.56 15.36
C ALA A 311 -1.15 -4.60 16.02
N ALA A 312 0.04 -4.20 16.44
CA ALA A 312 0.97 -5.09 17.14
C ALA A 312 0.65 -5.27 18.63
N CYS A 313 -0.21 -4.40 19.20
CA CYS A 313 -0.65 -4.49 20.60
C CYS A 313 -1.93 -5.33 20.77
N GLY A 314 -2.61 -5.72 19.69
CA GLY A 314 -3.82 -6.55 19.68
C GLY A 314 -3.57 -7.91 19.07
#